data_fc617e6cb0e7cf7f57e00b24d74cb750
#
_entry.id   fc617e6cb0e7cf7f57e00b24d74cb750
#
_cell.length_a   1.000
_cell.length_b   1.000
_cell.length_c   1.000
_cell.angle_alpha   90.00
_cell.angle_beta   90.00
_cell.angle_gamma   90.00
#
_symmetry.space_group_name_H-M   'P 1'
#
loop_
_entity.id
_entity.type
_entity.pdbx_description
1 polymer ?
#
loop_
_entity_poly.entity_id
_entity_poly.type
_entity_poly.pdbx_seq_one_letter_code
_entity_poly.pdbx_strand_id
1 'polypeptide(L)'
;MKLTGSYQISLEKQKVWEALNDPEILQKTIPGCEEFIKKSETEFTATATNKIGPFNASFTGDIELTDLNPPHSYKITGSGNSPVGFANGEATVSLEDEDNGTKLTYLSLIHI
;
A
#
# COMPACT_ATOMS: atom_id res chain seq x y z
N MET A 1 -8.43 7.35 11.30
CA MET A 1 -7.03 7.79 11.45
C MET A 1 -6.51 8.28 10.09
N LYS A 2 -5.88 9.42 10.09
CA LYS A 2 -5.33 10.03 8.89
C LYS A 2 -3.81 10.09 8.99
N LEU A 3 -3.11 9.56 7.99
CA LEU A 3 -1.66 9.58 7.89
C LEU A 3 -1.24 10.23 6.59
N THR A 4 -0.30 11.17 6.67
CA THR A 4 0.27 11.81 5.50
C THR A 4 1.79 11.77 5.58
N GLY A 5 2.44 11.71 4.44
CA GLY A 5 3.89 11.74 4.39
C GLY A 5 4.41 11.84 2.98
N SER A 6 5.72 12.02 2.88
CA SER A 6 6.40 12.04 1.61
C SER A 6 7.78 11.42 1.73
N TYR A 7 8.26 10.84 0.62
CA TYR A 7 9.58 10.25 0.52
C TYR A 7 10.24 10.71 -0.77
N GLN A 8 11.54 10.95 -0.69
CA GLN A 8 12.35 11.16 -1.87
C GLN A 8 13.01 9.84 -2.25
N ILE A 9 12.85 9.45 -3.51
CA ILE A 9 13.34 8.18 -4.03
C ILE A 9 14.28 8.46 -5.19
N SER A 10 15.49 7.91 -5.16
CA SER A 10 16.52 8.16 -6.16
C SER A 10 16.35 7.27 -7.40
N LEU A 11 15.14 7.20 -7.92
CA LEU A 11 14.76 6.44 -9.11
C LEU A 11 13.82 7.28 -9.96
N GLU A 12 13.81 7.02 -11.27
CA GLU A 12 12.87 7.64 -12.19
C GLU A 12 11.43 7.28 -11.83
N LYS A 13 10.50 8.19 -12.11
CA LYS A 13 9.09 8.03 -11.81
C LYS A 13 8.52 6.71 -12.35
N GLN A 14 8.87 6.35 -13.58
CA GLN A 14 8.40 5.11 -14.19
C GLN A 14 8.87 3.87 -13.41
N LYS A 15 10.11 3.88 -12.94
CA LYS A 15 10.64 2.76 -12.15
C LYS A 15 10.00 2.67 -10.78
N VAL A 16 9.71 3.81 -10.15
CA VAL A 16 8.98 3.83 -8.88
C VAL A 16 7.57 3.27 -9.07
N TRP A 17 6.90 3.67 -10.16
CA TRP A 17 5.57 3.17 -10.49
C TRP A 17 5.57 1.65 -10.65
N GLU A 18 6.52 1.11 -11.40
CA GLU A 18 6.65 -0.34 -11.60
C GLU A 18 6.87 -1.09 -10.28
N ALA A 19 7.71 -0.54 -9.39
CA ALA A 19 7.96 -1.13 -8.09
C ALA A 19 6.72 -1.15 -7.21
N LEU A 20 5.92 -0.08 -7.24
CA LEU A 20 4.69 0.02 -6.47
C LEU A 20 3.59 -0.95 -6.96
N ASN A 21 3.73 -1.50 -8.15
CA ASN A 21 2.81 -2.47 -8.70
C ASN A 21 3.38 -3.89 -8.68
N ASP A 22 4.56 -4.08 -8.10
CA ASP A 22 5.20 -5.38 -7.99
C ASP A 22 4.85 -6.01 -6.64
N PRO A 23 4.12 -7.16 -6.63
CA PRO A 23 3.71 -7.78 -5.38
C PRO A 23 4.87 -8.25 -4.49
N GLU A 24 6.01 -8.64 -5.08
CA GLU A 24 7.17 -9.02 -4.28
C GLU A 24 7.76 -7.85 -3.52
N ILE A 25 7.84 -6.69 -4.17
CA ILE A 25 8.35 -5.47 -3.54
C ILE A 25 7.38 -4.98 -2.48
N LEU A 26 6.09 -5.00 -2.77
CA LEU A 26 5.06 -4.57 -1.81
C LEU A 26 5.04 -5.47 -0.57
N GLN A 27 5.20 -6.78 -0.74
CA GLN A 27 5.29 -7.70 0.38
C GLN A 27 6.45 -7.37 1.31
N LYS A 28 7.60 -7.00 0.75
CA LYS A 28 8.79 -6.65 1.52
C LYS A 28 8.66 -5.32 2.25
N THR A 29 7.88 -4.39 1.71
CA THR A 29 7.74 -3.04 2.28
C THR A 29 6.65 -2.92 3.33
N ILE A 30 5.67 -3.83 3.34
CA ILE A 30 4.59 -3.81 4.31
C ILE A 30 5.01 -4.60 5.56
N PRO A 31 5.09 -3.95 6.75
CA PRO A 31 5.49 -4.65 7.97
C PRO A 31 4.56 -5.80 8.33
N GLY A 32 5.14 -6.96 8.60
CA GLY A 32 4.39 -8.15 8.99
C GLY A 32 3.65 -8.84 7.84
N CYS A 33 3.83 -8.40 6.62
CA CYS A 33 3.16 -9.01 5.46
C CYS A 33 3.76 -10.38 5.15
N GLU A 34 2.96 -11.43 5.29
CA GLU A 34 3.38 -12.81 5.03
C GLU A 34 3.11 -13.23 3.59
N GLU A 35 2.00 -12.74 3.03
CA GLU A 35 1.60 -13.01 1.65
C GLU A 35 1.08 -11.75 0.99
N PHE A 36 1.38 -11.58 -0.27
CA PHE A 36 0.85 -10.52 -1.10
C PHE A 36 0.66 -11.08 -2.50
N ILE A 37 -0.58 -11.41 -2.83
CA ILE A 37 -0.93 -12.12 -4.06
C ILE A 37 -1.64 -11.18 -5.03
N LYS A 38 -1.13 -11.08 -6.24
CA LYS A 38 -1.77 -10.32 -7.31
C LYS A 38 -2.83 -11.17 -7.98
N LYS A 39 -4.10 -10.79 -7.86
CA LYS A 39 -5.24 -11.50 -8.47
C LYS A 39 -5.54 -11.01 -9.87
N SER A 40 -5.35 -9.72 -10.11
CA SER A 40 -5.52 -9.08 -11.42
C SER A 40 -4.61 -7.87 -11.49
N GLU A 41 -4.65 -7.09 -12.56
CA GLU A 41 -3.83 -5.88 -12.69
C GLU A 41 -4.07 -4.86 -11.58
N THR A 42 -5.27 -4.85 -11.00
CA THR A 42 -5.67 -3.87 -9.99
C THR A 42 -6.09 -4.47 -8.66
N GLU A 43 -6.16 -5.80 -8.56
CA GLU A 43 -6.63 -6.46 -7.35
C GLU A 43 -5.55 -7.33 -6.71
N PHE A 44 -5.44 -7.24 -5.39
CA PHE A 44 -4.46 -7.98 -4.60
C PHE A 44 -5.12 -8.53 -3.34
N THR A 45 -4.59 -9.64 -2.84
CA THR A 45 -4.93 -10.16 -1.52
C THR A 45 -3.67 -10.17 -0.67
N ALA A 46 -3.76 -9.61 0.53
CA ALA A 46 -2.63 -9.54 1.44
C ALA A 46 -2.98 -10.17 2.78
N THR A 47 -1.99 -10.85 3.38
CA THR A 47 -2.08 -11.38 4.73
C THR A 47 -0.93 -10.82 5.53
N ALA A 48 -1.24 -10.21 6.66
CA ALA A 48 -0.24 -9.62 7.55
C ALA A 48 -0.51 -10.00 8.99
N THR A 49 0.56 -10.29 9.73
CA THR A 49 0.50 -10.58 11.16
C THR A 49 1.21 -9.49 11.93
N ASN A 50 0.52 -8.92 12.90
CA ASN A 50 1.06 -7.86 13.75
C ASN A 50 0.92 -8.24 15.21
N LYS A 51 1.90 -7.83 16.02
CA LYS A 51 1.81 -7.95 17.47
C LYS A 51 1.09 -6.71 18.00
N ILE A 52 -0.01 -6.97 18.75
CA ILE A 52 -0.75 -5.93 19.42
C ILE A 52 -0.74 -6.27 20.92
N GLY A 53 0.20 -5.66 21.67
CA GLY A 53 0.40 -6.01 23.06
C GLY A 53 0.87 -7.45 23.22
N PRO A 54 0.23 -8.28 24.08
CA PRO A 54 0.56 -9.70 24.22
C PRO A 54 -0.03 -10.59 23.14
N PHE A 55 -0.79 -10.03 22.20
CA PHE A 55 -1.50 -10.80 21.19
C PHE A 55 -0.87 -10.67 19.80
N ASN A 56 -0.94 -11.75 19.03
CA ASN A 56 -0.64 -11.74 17.61
C ASN A 56 -1.96 -11.72 16.86
N ALA A 57 -2.15 -10.70 16.00
CA ALA A 57 -3.34 -10.60 15.17
C ALA A 57 -2.96 -10.78 13.71
N SER A 58 -3.66 -11.69 13.04
CA SER A 58 -3.49 -11.93 11.61
C SER A 58 -4.65 -11.29 10.86
N PHE A 59 -4.32 -10.45 9.88
CA PHE A 59 -5.29 -9.76 9.04
C PHE A 59 -5.18 -10.29 7.61
N THR A 60 -6.32 -10.65 7.04
CA THR A 60 -6.39 -10.98 5.62
C THR A 60 -7.30 -9.96 4.96
N GLY A 61 -6.81 -9.31 3.91
CA GLY A 61 -7.52 -8.23 3.28
C GLY A 61 -7.43 -8.24 1.76
N ASP A 62 -8.42 -7.64 1.14
CA ASP A 62 -8.46 -7.40 -0.29
C ASP A 62 -8.05 -5.94 -0.55
N ILE A 63 -7.17 -5.76 -1.52
CA ILE A 63 -6.65 -4.45 -1.92
C ILE A 63 -6.97 -4.24 -3.38
N GLU A 64 -7.52 -3.07 -3.71
CA GLU A 64 -7.82 -2.68 -5.08
C GLU A 64 -7.17 -1.34 -5.41
N LEU A 65 -6.57 -1.25 -6.58
CA LEU A 65 -6.04 0.00 -7.12
C LEU A 65 -7.10 0.64 -8.01
N THR A 66 -7.40 1.90 -7.76
CA THR A 66 -8.38 2.67 -8.54
C THR A 66 -7.79 4.02 -8.93
N ASP A 67 -8.47 4.74 -9.81
CA ASP A 67 -8.06 6.06 -10.29
C ASP A 67 -6.62 6.06 -10.82
N LEU A 68 -6.26 5.00 -11.55
CA LEU A 68 -4.91 4.84 -12.09
C LEU A 68 -4.60 5.91 -13.15
N ASN A 69 -3.55 6.66 -12.91
CA ASN A 69 -3.02 7.67 -13.83
C ASN A 69 -1.51 7.48 -13.97
N PRO A 70 -1.09 6.39 -14.69
CA PRO A 70 0.33 6.04 -14.76
C PRO A 70 1.16 7.12 -15.48
N PRO A 71 2.36 7.38 -15.04
CA PRO A 71 3.00 6.96 -13.80
C PRO A 71 2.89 7.99 -12.67
N HIS A 72 1.78 8.74 -12.61
CA HIS A 72 1.64 9.92 -11.75
C HIS A 72 0.94 9.67 -10.42
N SER A 73 -0.15 8.93 -10.44
CA SER A 73 -0.94 8.76 -9.22
C SER A 73 -1.88 7.56 -9.31
N TYR A 74 -2.31 7.09 -8.14
CA TYR A 74 -3.35 6.08 -8.02
C TYR A 74 -3.94 6.11 -6.60
N LYS A 75 -5.07 5.43 -6.44
CA LYS A 75 -5.74 5.28 -5.16
C LYS A 75 -5.75 3.80 -4.78
N ILE A 76 -5.43 3.51 -3.52
CA ILE A 76 -5.50 2.16 -2.96
C ILE A 76 -6.71 2.11 -2.04
N THR A 77 -7.57 1.12 -2.24
CA THR A 77 -8.64 0.83 -1.29
C THR A 77 -8.42 -0.56 -0.73
N GLY A 78 -8.65 -0.74 0.56
CA GLY A 78 -8.43 -2.00 1.21
C GLY A 78 -9.47 -2.27 2.30
N SER A 79 -9.80 -3.56 2.47
CA SER A 79 -10.65 -4.01 3.55
C SER A 79 -10.09 -5.32 4.10
N GLY A 80 -10.10 -5.49 5.41
CA GLY A 80 -9.55 -6.67 6.03
C GLY A 80 -10.33 -7.10 7.25
N ASN A 81 -10.30 -8.40 7.51
CA ASN A 81 -10.90 -9.02 8.67
C ASN A 81 -9.84 -9.68 9.54
N SER A 82 -10.05 -9.66 10.84
CA SER A 82 -9.24 -10.39 11.80
C SER A 82 -10.13 -10.86 12.95
N PRO A 83 -9.63 -11.77 13.81
CA PRO A 83 -10.37 -12.16 15.02
C PRO A 83 -10.70 -11.01 15.97
N VAL A 84 -9.98 -9.89 15.85
CA VAL A 84 -10.20 -8.71 16.71
C VAL A 84 -11.04 -7.62 16.06
N GLY A 85 -11.44 -7.77 14.80
CA GLY A 85 -12.34 -6.81 14.15
C GLY A 85 -12.13 -6.68 12.65
N PHE A 86 -12.90 -5.76 12.08
CA PHE A 86 -12.87 -5.39 10.68
C PHE A 86 -12.22 -4.02 10.52
N ALA A 87 -11.40 -3.88 9.51
CA ALA A 87 -10.79 -2.58 9.17
C ALA A 87 -10.94 -2.32 7.67
N ASN A 88 -11.15 -1.06 7.32
CA ASN A 88 -11.08 -0.63 5.93
C ASN A 88 -10.29 0.67 5.85
N GLY A 89 -9.80 0.95 4.66
CA GLY A 89 -9.02 2.15 4.45
C GLY A 89 -8.83 2.46 2.99
N GLU A 90 -8.38 3.68 2.74
CA GLU A 90 -7.98 4.12 1.42
C GLU A 90 -6.74 4.98 1.52
N ALA A 91 -5.94 5.00 0.46
CA ALA A 91 -4.76 5.84 0.38
C ALA A 91 -4.62 6.36 -1.04
N THR A 92 -4.24 7.63 -1.15
CA THR A 92 -3.89 8.24 -2.43
C THR A 92 -2.38 8.38 -2.48
N VAL A 93 -1.78 7.94 -3.59
CA VAL A 93 -0.34 8.02 -3.81
C VAL A 93 -0.09 8.86 -5.05
N SER A 94 0.80 9.84 -4.92
CA SER A 94 1.20 10.73 -6.01
C SER A 94 2.70 10.70 -6.19
N LEU A 95 3.16 10.72 -7.44
CA LEU A 95 4.57 10.76 -7.80
C LEU A 95 4.85 12.03 -8.59
N GLU A 96 5.88 12.76 -8.17
CA GLU A 96 6.34 13.98 -8.85
C GLU A 96 7.83 13.86 -9.16
N ASP A 97 8.24 14.39 -10.32
CA ASP A 97 9.64 14.43 -10.67
C ASP A 97 10.38 15.43 -9.80
N GLU A 98 11.54 15.02 -9.31
CA GLU A 98 12.48 15.89 -8.61
C GLU A 98 13.86 15.78 -9.25
N ASP A 99 14.77 16.72 -8.94
CA ASP A 99 16.06 16.86 -9.57
C ASP A 99 16.89 15.57 -9.63
N ASN A 100 16.80 14.72 -8.61
CA ASN A 100 17.57 13.49 -8.53
C ASN A 100 16.71 12.24 -8.34
N GLY A 101 15.45 12.31 -8.82
CA GLY A 101 14.57 11.16 -8.66
C GLY A 101 13.10 11.52 -8.64
N THR A 102 12.39 10.94 -7.70
CA THR A 102 10.93 11.07 -7.59
C THR A 102 10.53 11.38 -6.16
N LYS A 103 9.57 12.26 -5.99
CA LYS A 103 8.92 12.50 -4.71
C LYS A 103 7.61 11.73 -4.67
N LEU A 104 7.50 10.83 -3.70
CA LEU A 104 6.27 10.11 -3.42
C LEU A 104 5.55 10.79 -2.27
N THR A 105 4.28 11.13 -2.49
CA THR A 105 3.43 11.70 -1.45
C THR A 105 2.23 10.80 -1.25
N TYR A 106 1.87 10.53 0.00
CA TYR A 106 0.71 9.69 0.30
C TYR A 106 -0.22 10.35 1.32
N LEU A 107 -1.50 10.03 1.18
CA LEU A 107 -2.54 10.38 2.14
C LEU A 107 -3.34 9.12 2.42
N SER A 108 -3.30 8.63 3.64
CA SER A 108 -3.97 7.39 4.05
C SER A 108 -5.06 7.67 5.07
N LEU A 109 -6.24 7.11 4.84
CA LEU A 109 -7.37 7.16 5.75
C LEU A 109 -7.74 5.73 6.14
N ILE A 110 -7.70 5.43 7.44
CA ILE A 110 -7.99 4.11 7.98
C ILE A 110 -9.14 4.18 8.96
N HIS A 111 -10.13 3.31 8.78
CA HIS A 111 -11.30 3.19 9.67
C HIS A 111 -11.31 1.78 10.27
N ILE A 112 -11.50 1.72 11.56
CA ILE A 112 -11.54 0.45 12.31
C ILE A 112 -12.90 0.32 13.00
#